data_10667d33997479dd8c07059048e8c1f1
#
_entry.id   10667d33997479dd8c07059048e8c1f1
#
_cell.length_a   1.000
_cell.length_b   1.000
_cell.length_c   1.000
_cell.angle_alpha   90.00
_cell.angle_beta   90.00
_cell.angle_gamma   90.00
#
_symmetry.space_group_name_H-M   'P 1'
#
loop_
_entity.id
_entity.type
_entity.pdbx_description
1 polymer ?
#
loop_
_entity_poly.entity_id
_entity_poly.type
_entity_poly.pdbx_seq_one_letter_code
_entity_poly.pdbx_strand_id
1 'polypeptide(L)'
;PLDLGTDAFYATRRDAIEARLRQIGEEGAGERILREHDRRFRGVLARGVAWERFSEEALAEGVVRLGGKRLVAVLGPLARDYRSWRRGLPDLLLWRSEGGFGGVGCGGEYWAAGGYEVPGADVWFAEVKSPRDRVGPHQKAWIATLRRAGLWVEVCRVVGEDCVGAEGRADGGEG
;
A
#
# COMPACT_ATOMS: atom_id res chain seq x y z
N PRO A 1 -6.34 -20.97 -3.64
CA PRO A 1 -6.25 -22.17 -2.80
C PRO A 1 -7.23 -22.07 -1.63
N LEU A 2 -7.89 -23.17 -1.29
CA LEU A 2 -8.87 -23.20 -0.21
C LEU A 2 -8.23 -23.03 1.18
N ASP A 3 -6.92 -23.31 1.27
CA ASP A 3 -6.11 -23.29 2.50
C ASP A 3 -5.34 -21.97 2.73
N LEU A 4 -5.56 -20.92 1.92
CA LEU A 4 -4.82 -19.65 1.99
C LEU A 4 -4.81 -18.97 3.38
N GLY A 5 -5.81 -19.23 4.20
CA GLY A 5 -5.90 -18.68 5.57
C GLY A 5 -5.48 -19.65 6.67
N THR A 6 -4.79 -20.72 6.34
CA THR A 6 -4.35 -21.75 7.30
C THR A 6 -2.83 -21.82 7.38
N ASP A 7 -2.32 -22.35 8.47
CA ASP A 7 -0.87 -22.57 8.67
C ASP A 7 -0.27 -23.55 7.65
N ALA A 8 -1.10 -24.44 7.09
CA ALA A 8 -0.72 -25.40 6.07
C ALA A 8 -0.32 -24.71 4.74
N PHE A 9 -0.90 -23.56 4.41
CA PHE A 9 -0.66 -22.89 3.14
C PHE A 9 0.83 -22.62 2.89
N TYR A 10 1.48 -21.94 3.82
CA TYR A 10 2.89 -21.65 3.71
C TYR A 10 3.75 -22.91 3.91
N ALA A 11 3.43 -23.74 4.91
CA ALA A 11 4.21 -24.93 5.22
C ALA A 11 4.36 -25.86 4.02
N THR A 12 3.29 -26.10 3.27
CA THR A 12 3.28 -27.01 2.11
C THR A 12 3.89 -26.41 0.84
N ARG A 13 4.08 -25.07 0.78
CA ARG A 13 4.56 -24.33 -0.42
C ARG A 13 5.78 -23.48 -0.16
N ARG A 14 6.43 -23.67 0.99
CA ARG A 14 7.52 -22.83 1.47
C ARG A 14 8.58 -22.57 0.41
N ASP A 15 9.12 -23.61 -0.20
CA ASP A 15 10.22 -23.48 -1.15
C ASP A 15 9.80 -22.71 -2.42
N ALA A 16 8.57 -22.97 -2.89
CA ALA A 16 8.02 -22.27 -4.05
C ALA A 16 7.74 -20.78 -3.72
N ILE A 17 7.20 -20.48 -2.54
CA ILE A 17 6.94 -19.12 -2.08
C ILE A 17 8.25 -18.36 -1.92
N GLU A 18 9.24 -18.92 -1.23
CA GLU A 18 10.52 -18.25 -1.02
C GLU A 18 11.29 -18.06 -2.32
N ALA A 19 11.24 -19.05 -3.24
CA ALA A 19 11.81 -18.90 -4.58
C ALA A 19 11.14 -17.76 -5.36
N ARG A 20 9.81 -17.65 -5.31
CA ARG A 20 9.08 -16.57 -5.98
C ARG A 20 9.38 -15.20 -5.35
N LEU A 21 9.47 -15.11 -4.04
CA LEU A 21 9.83 -13.87 -3.35
C LEU A 21 11.27 -13.43 -3.71
N ARG A 22 12.21 -14.35 -3.82
CA ARG A 22 13.57 -14.04 -4.30
C ARG A 22 13.55 -13.48 -5.72
N GLN A 23 12.82 -14.12 -6.64
CA GLN A 23 12.66 -13.63 -8.01
C GLN A 23 12.05 -12.21 -8.05
N ILE A 24 11.01 -11.95 -7.27
CA ILE A 24 10.38 -10.62 -7.19
C ILE A 24 11.38 -9.57 -6.67
N GLY A 25 12.30 -9.97 -5.81
CA GLY A 25 13.35 -9.10 -5.28
C GLY A 25 14.43 -8.70 -6.29
N GLU A 26 14.54 -9.37 -7.43
CA GLU A 26 15.45 -9.02 -8.51
C GLU A 26 14.95 -7.77 -9.26
N GLU A 27 15.88 -6.99 -9.81
CA GLU A 27 15.56 -5.77 -10.54
C GLU A 27 14.67 -6.06 -11.78
N GLY A 28 13.58 -5.30 -11.91
CA GLY A 28 12.61 -5.45 -13.01
C GLY A 28 11.77 -6.74 -12.98
N ALA A 29 12.11 -7.72 -12.16
CA ALA A 29 11.40 -9.00 -12.15
C ALA A 29 9.97 -8.87 -11.61
N GLY A 30 9.73 -8.01 -10.63
CA GLY A 30 8.40 -7.77 -10.07
C GLY A 30 7.40 -7.31 -11.14
N GLU A 31 7.78 -6.33 -11.96
CA GLU A 31 6.96 -5.84 -13.06
C GLU A 31 6.70 -6.92 -14.10
N ARG A 32 7.73 -7.60 -14.55
CA ARG A 32 7.61 -8.68 -15.55
C ARG A 32 6.67 -9.79 -15.08
N ILE A 33 6.81 -10.23 -13.83
CA ILE A 33 5.94 -11.24 -13.22
C ILE A 33 4.50 -10.73 -13.14
N LEU A 34 4.29 -9.47 -12.71
CA LEU A 34 2.96 -8.88 -12.66
C LEU A 34 2.29 -8.91 -14.03
N ARG A 35 2.94 -8.37 -15.06
CA ARG A 35 2.40 -8.30 -16.43
C ARG A 35 2.09 -9.67 -17.02
N GLU A 36 2.98 -10.67 -16.81
CA GLU A 36 2.74 -12.04 -17.24
C GLU A 36 1.49 -12.63 -16.58
N HIS A 37 1.36 -12.46 -15.25
CA HIS A 37 0.22 -12.98 -14.49
C HIS A 37 -1.07 -12.22 -14.80
N ASP A 38 -1.01 -10.92 -15.00
CA ASP A 38 -2.17 -10.13 -15.37
C ASP A 38 -2.74 -10.59 -16.71
N ARG A 39 -1.92 -10.67 -17.76
CA ARG A 39 -2.36 -11.15 -19.08
C ARG A 39 -2.94 -12.57 -19.04
N ARG A 40 -2.40 -13.43 -18.18
CA ARG A 40 -2.83 -14.81 -18.07
C ARG A 40 -4.11 -15.00 -17.28
N PHE A 41 -4.33 -14.19 -16.24
CA PHE A 41 -5.36 -14.43 -15.24
C PHE A 41 -6.38 -13.31 -15.10
N ARG A 42 -6.24 -12.18 -15.81
CA ARG A 42 -7.22 -11.10 -15.77
C ARG A 42 -8.61 -11.61 -16.13
N GLY A 43 -9.59 -11.28 -15.30
CA GLY A 43 -10.96 -11.77 -15.44
C GLY A 43 -11.23 -13.15 -14.87
N VAL A 44 -10.19 -13.91 -14.46
CA VAL A 44 -10.38 -15.17 -13.75
C VAL A 44 -10.83 -14.89 -12.33
N LEU A 45 -11.91 -15.56 -11.88
CA LEU A 45 -12.41 -15.40 -10.53
C LEU A 45 -11.34 -15.76 -9.49
N ALA A 46 -10.84 -14.77 -8.79
CA ALA A 46 -9.85 -14.92 -7.73
C ALA A 46 -10.33 -14.21 -6.46
N ARG A 47 -10.27 -14.92 -5.33
CA ARG A 47 -10.74 -14.37 -4.05
C ARG A 47 -9.89 -13.16 -3.64
N GLY A 48 -10.54 -12.03 -3.41
CA GLY A 48 -9.89 -10.80 -2.96
C GLY A 48 -9.22 -10.00 -4.08
N VAL A 49 -9.40 -10.39 -5.34
CA VAL A 49 -8.92 -9.64 -6.51
C VAL A 49 -10.11 -9.05 -7.25
N ALA A 50 -10.14 -7.74 -7.36
CA ALA A 50 -11.11 -6.96 -8.12
C ALA A 50 -10.41 -6.41 -9.36
N TRP A 51 -10.42 -7.17 -10.45
CA TRP A 51 -9.69 -6.87 -11.67
C TRP A 51 -10.08 -5.54 -12.32
N GLU A 52 -11.32 -5.13 -12.12
CA GLU A 52 -11.89 -3.89 -12.65
C GLU A 52 -11.39 -2.62 -11.96
N ARG A 53 -10.80 -2.76 -10.77
CA ARG A 53 -10.37 -1.60 -9.97
C ARG A 53 -9.06 -0.97 -10.46
N PHE A 54 -8.18 -1.77 -11.04
CA PHE A 54 -6.86 -1.32 -11.44
C PHE A 54 -6.50 -1.84 -12.83
N SER A 55 -5.99 -0.96 -13.68
CA SER A 55 -5.39 -1.38 -14.96
C SER A 55 -4.04 -2.09 -14.73
N GLU A 56 -3.57 -2.83 -15.73
CA GLU A 56 -2.24 -3.45 -15.72
C GLU A 56 -1.16 -2.37 -15.53
N GLU A 57 -1.32 -1.22 -16.21
CA GLU A 57 -0.36 -0.12 -16.21
C GLU A 57 -0.24 0.51 -14.81
N ALA A 58 -1.37 0.79 -14.14
CA ALA A 58 -1.38 1.36 -12.81
C ALA A 58 -0.70 0.42 -11.78
N LEU A 59 -0.97 -0.88 -11.86
CA LEU A 59 -0.34 -1.87 -11.00
C LEU A 59 1.16 -2.00 -11.30
N ALA A 60 1.55 -2.00 -12.59
CA ALA A 60 2.95 -2.09 -13.01
C ALA A 60 3.74 -0.85 -12.55
N GLU A 61 3.17 0.36 -12.67
CA GLU A 61 3.81 1.58 -12.18
C GLU A 61 4.05 1.51 -10.67
N GLY A 62 3.06 1.12 -9.87
CA GLY A 62 3.21 0.94 -8.43
C GLY A 62 4.31 -0.07 -8.08
N VAL A 63 4.41 -1.19 -8.80
CA VAL A 63 5.44 -2.21 -8.62
C VAL A 63 6.84 -1.67 -8.97
N VAL A 64 6.98 -0.93 -10.08
CA VAL A 64 8.24 -0.30 -10.50
C VAL A 64 8.70 0.72 -9.45
N ARG A 65 7.79 1.57 -8.97
CA ARG A 65 8.10 2.60 -7.96
C ARG A 65 8.51 2.01 -6.61
N LEU A 66 7.88 0.91 -6.19
CA LEU A 66 8.28 0.21 -4.98
C LEU A 66 9.67 -0.42 -5.12
N GLY A 67 9.96 -1.00 -6.28
CA GLY A 67 11.15 -1.80 -6.50
C GLY A 67 11.10 -3.16 -5.80
N GLY A 68 11.90 -4.11 -6.27
CA GLY A 68 11.80 -5.52 -5.87
C GLY A 68 11.93 -5.74 -4.38
N LYS A 69 12.93 -5.14 -3.70
CA LYS A 69 13.17 -5.35 -2.27
C LYS A 69 12.01 -4.88 -1.39
N ARG A 70 11.44 -3.69 -1.69
CA ARG A 70 10.32 -3.13 -0.93
C ARG A 70 9.02 -3.88 -1.25
N LEU A 71 8.85 -4.31 -2.51
CA LEU A 71 7.73 -5.17 -2.90
C LEU A 71 7.74 -6.50 -2.14
N VAL A 72 8.90 -7.13 -1.96
CA VAL A 72 9.05 -8.34 -1.13
C VAL A 72 8.70 -8.07 0.33
N ALA A 73 9.01 -6.89 0.86
CA ALA A 73 8.64 -6.52 2.23
C ALA A 73 7.11 -6.39 2.42
N VAL A 74 6.38 -6.03 1.36
CA VAL A 74 4.91 -6.02 1.36
C VAL A 74 4.34 -7.42 1.17
N LEU A 75 4.83 -8.16 0.18
CA LEU A 75 4.27 -9.46 -0.20
C LEU A 75 4.67 -10.59 0.75
N GLY A 76 5.88 -10.52 1.32
CA GLY A 76 6.43 -11.58 2.16
C GLY A 76 5.57 -11.93 3.38
N PRO A 77 5.17 -10.96 4.22
CA PRO A 77 4.26 -11.22 5.33
C PRO A 77 2.95 -11.87 4.88
N LEU A 78 2.34 -11.36 3.81
CA LEU A 78 1.09 -11.90 3.24
C LEU A 78 1.25 -13.33 2.73
N ALA A 79 2.37 -13.64 2.10
CA ALA A 79 2.63 -14.97 1.55
C ALA A 79 2.94 -16.01 2.63
N ARG A 80 3.56 -15.59 3.75
CA ARG A 80 3.95 -16.48 4.85
C ARG A 80 2.84 -16.71 5.86
N ASP A 81 2.07 -15.68 6.17
CA ASP A 81 0.96 -15.73 7.13
C ASP A 81 -0.16 -14.78 6.71
N TYR A 82 -0.93 -15.21 5.71
CA TYR A 82 -2.04 -14.42 5.18
C TYR A 82 -3.09 -14.09 6.25
N ARG A 83 -3.33 -15.00 7.19
CA ARG A 83 -4.34 -14.84 8.23
C ARG A 83 -4.07 -13.63 9.11
N SER A 84 -2.83 -13.45 9.55
CA SER A 84 -2.43 -12.35 10.43
C SER A 84 -2.24 -11.04 9.66
N TRP A 85 -1.73 -11.11 8.42
CA TRP A 85 -1.31 -9.94 7.66
C TRP A 85 -2.33 -9.38 6.65
N ARG A 86 -3.42 -10.09 6.37
CA ARG A 86 -4.46 -9.64 5.43
C ARG A 86 -5.22 -8.37 5.83
N ARG A 87 -4.98 -7.85 7.04
CA ARG A 87 -5.61 -6.66 7.59
C ARG A 87 -4.55 -5.65 8.02
N GLY A 88 -4.89 -4.37 7.89
CA GLY A 88 -4.08 -3.30 8.46
C GLY A 88 -2.94 -2.81 7.56
N LEU A 89 -2.83 -3.30 6.31
CA LEU A 89 -2.02 -2.63 5.31
C LEU A 89 -2.58 -1.20 5.14
N PRO A 90 -1.74 -0.15 5.07
CA PRO A 90 -2.22 1.22 4.89
C PRO A 90 -3.11 1.39 3.66
N ASP A 91 -4.05 2.32 3.73
CA ASP A 91 -5.13 2.49 2.76
C ASP A 91 -4.64 2.89 1.36
N LEU A 92 -3.57 3.66 1.27
CA LEU A 92 -3.05 4.22 0.02
C LEU A 92 -1.58 3.86 -0.18
N LEU A 93 -1.23 3.51 -1.42
CA LEU A 93 0.13 3.54 -1.93
C LEU A 93 0.23 4.72 -2.90
N LEU A 94 1.14 5.64 -2.65
CA LEU A 94 1.30 6.90 -3.35
C LEU A 94 2.72 7.00 -3.93
N TRP A 95 2.87 7.67 -5.07
CA TRP A 95 4.17 7.94 -5.68
C TRP A 95 4.20 9.26 -6.44
N ARG A 96 5.40 9.80 -6.67
CA ARG A 96 5.60 10.98 -7.52
C ARG A 96 5.53 10.57 -8.99
N SER A 97 4.84 11.38 -9.81
CA SER A 97 4.83 11.29 -11.26
C SER A 97 5.16 12.65 -11.88
N GLU A 98 5.50 12.67 -13.17
CA GLU A 98 5.65 13.92 -13.91
C GLU A 98 4.29 14.65 -13.96
N GLY A 99 4.19 15.75 -13.25
CA GLY A 99 2.95 16.54 -13.16
C GLY A 99 2.15 16.39 -11.87
N GLY A 100 2.66 15.66 -10.86
CA GLY A 100 1.99 15.53 -9.55
C GLY A 100 2.26 14.21 -8.84
N PHE A 101 1.23 13.71 -8.17
CA PHE A 101 1.27 12.44 -7.47
C PHE A 101 0.34 11.44 -8.15
N GLY A 102 0.81 10.21 -8.31
CA GLY A 102 -0.02 9.06 -8.64
C GLY A 102 -0.20 8.18 -7.40
N GLY A 103 -1.23 7.35 -7.38
CA GLY A 103 -1.42 6.43 -6.27
C GLY A 103 -2.54 5.44 -6.51
N VAL A 104 -2.55 4.39 -5.72
CA VAL A 104 -3.61 3.39 -5.67
C VAL A 104 -4.14 3.29 -4.25
N GLY A 105 -5.45 3.35 -4.10
CA GLY A 105 -6.14 3.25 -2.82
C GLY A 105 -7.03 2.02 -2.73
N CYS A 106 -7.42 1.66 -1.52
CA CYS A 106 -8.35 0.57 -1.25
C CYS A 106 -9.71 0.75 -1.96
N GLY A 107 -10.06 1.99 -2.34
CA GLY A 107 -11.27 2.34 -3.07
C GLY A 107 -11.22 2.10 -4.58
N GLY A 108 -10.04 1.84 -5.15
CA GLY A 108 -9.87 1.60 -6.59
C GLY A 108 -9.82 2.86 -7.44
N GLU A 109 -9.71 4.04 -6.83
CA GLU A 109 -9.57 5.30 -7.55
C GLU A 109 -8.10 5.67 -7.75
N TYR A 110 -7.76 6.08 -8.97
CA TYR A 110 -6.48 6.67 -9.30
C TYR A 110 -6.53 8.15 -8.93
N TRP A 111 -5.60 8.58 -8.09
CA TRP A 111 -5.53 9.95 -7.60
C TRP A 111 -4.35 10.68 -8.23
N ALA A 112 -4.61 11.83 -8.83
CA ALA A 112 -3.61 12.84 -9.12
C ALA A 112 -3.92 14.04 -8.22
N ALA A 113 -3.22 14.16 -7.10
CA ALA A 113 -3.37 15.28 -6.19
C ALA A 113 -2.17 16.22 -6.31
N GLY A 114 -2.44 17.50 -6.58
CA GLY A 114 -1.42 18.54 -6.53
C GLY A 114 -1.22 19.05 -5.11
N GLY A 115 0.03 19.33 -4.74
CA GLY A 115 0.34 20.22 -3.61
C GLY A 115 0.79 19.57 -2.30
N TYR A 116 0.84 18.25 -2.17
CA TYR A 116 1.38 17.61 -0.96
C TYR A 116 2.80 17.08 -1.20
N GLU A 117 3.77 17.62 -0.48
CA GLU A 117 5.15 17.15 -0.54
C GLU A 117 5.49 16.27 0.66
N VAL A 118 5.81 15.01 0.40
CA VAL A 118 6.48 14.15 1.36
C VAL A 118 7.99 14.33 1.16
N PRO A 119 8.71 14.94 2.10
CA PRO A 119 10.14 15.19 1.95
C PRO A 119 10.91 13.88 1.74
N GLY A 120 11.63 13.77 0.62
CA GLY A 120 12.61 12.72 0.38
C GLY A 120 12.07 11.33 -0.01
N ALA A 121 10.78 11.17 -0.28
CA ALA A 121 10.21 9.89 -0.72
C ALA A 121 9.61 9.97 -2.12
N ASP A 122 10.00 9.04 -3.00
CA ASP A 122 9.39 8.89 -4.33
C ASP A 122 8.16 7.99 -4.31
N VAL A 123 8.07 7.12 -3.31
CA VAL A 123 6.95 6.22 -3.06
C VAL A 123 6.71 6.08 -1.55
N TRP A 124 5.45 6.12 -1.13
CA TRP A 124 5.09 6.00 0.30
C TRP A 124 3.72 5.40 0.50
N PHE A 125 3.44 4.99 1.71
CA PHE A 125 2.12 4.56 2.13
C PHE A 125 1.45 5.62 3.00
N ALA A 126 0.12 5.76 2.87
CA ALA A 126 -0.68 6.59 3.74
C ALA A 126 -1.82 5.78 4.36
N GLU A 127 -1.92 5.85 5.68
CA GLU A 127 -3.05 5.35 6.46
C GLU A 127 -4.00 6.52 6.72
N VAL A 128 -5.24 6.41 6.28
CA VAL A 128 -6.23 7.48 6.42
C VAL A 128 -7.08 7.29 7.66
N LYS A 129 -7.21 8.34 8.47
CA LYS A 129 -7.98 8.33 9.72
C LYS A 129 -8.93 9.50 9.80
N SER A 130 -10.12 9.27 10.33
CA SER A 130 -10.97 10.34 10.83
C SER A 130 -10.36 10.96 12.10
N PRO A 131 -10.80 12.15 12.55
CA PRO A 131 -10.22 12.80 13.72
C PRO A 131 -10.26 11.96 15.01
N ARG A 132 -11.24 11.08 15.14
CA ARG A 132 -11.46 10.23 16.33
C ARG A 132 -10.85 8.83 16.21
N ASP A 133 -10.44 8.41 15.01
CA ASP A 133 -9.92 7.07 14.78
C ASP A 133 -8.50 6.91 15.34
N ARG A 134 -8.23 5.71 15.82
CA ARG A 134 -6.91 5.31 16.31
C ARG A 134 -6.29 4.24 15.39
N VAL A 135 -4.97 4.27 15.32
CA VAL A 135 -4.21 3.23 14.61
C VAL A 135 -4.27 1.93 15.43
N GLY A 136 -4.89 0.91 14.85
CA GLY A 136 -5.05 -0.40 15.49
C GLY A 136 -3.77 -1.24 15.52
N PRO A 137 -3.75 -2.37 16.26
CA PRO A 137 -2.54 -3.22 16.39
C PRO A 137 -2.02 -3.74 15.06
N HIS A 138 -2.88 -4.21 14.17
CA HIS A 138 -2.48 -4.72 12.84
C HIS A 138 -1.89 -3.62 11.96
N GLN A 139 -2.45 -2.42 11.99
CA GLN A 139 -1.92 -1.26 11.28
C GLN A 139 -0.55 -0.84 11.82
N LYS A 140 -0.37 -0.84 13.15
CA LYS A 140 0.94 -0.58 13.77
C LYS A 140 1.99 -1.59 13.34
N ALA A 141 1.63 -2.88 13.27
CA ALA A 141 2.52 -3.94 12.82
C ALA A 141 2.95 -3.73 11.36
N TRP A 142 2.01 -3.38 10.48
CA TRP A 142 2.31 -3.05 9.08
C TRP A 142 3.19 -1.81 8.96
N ILE A 143 2.84 -0.71 9.62
CA ILE A 143 3.63 0.53 9.63
C ILE A 143 5.08 0.23 10.05
N ALA A 144 5.27 -0.53 11.12
CA ALA A 144 6.61 -0.89 11.60
C ALA A 144 7.37 -1.75 10.59
N THR A 145 6.69 -2.68 9.90
CA THR A 145 7.29 -3.57 8.90
C THR A 145 7.72 -2.80 7.65
N LEU A 146 6.85 -1.92 7.14
CA LEU A 146 7.13 -1.09 5.97
C LEU A 146 8.27 -0.10 6.25
N ARG A 147 8.27 0.54 7.42
CA ARG A 147 9.36 1.46 7.82
C ARG A 147 10.72 0.76 7.95
N ARG A 148 10.75 -0.47 8.49
CA ARG A 148 11.98 -1.29 8.52
C ARG A 148 12.50 -1.63 7.12
N ALA A 149 11.62 -1.71 6.13
CA ALA A 149 11.99 -1.93 4.74
C ALA A 149 12.43 -0.64 4.01
N GLY A 150 12.53 0.48 4.72
CA GLY A 150 12.91 1.77 4.15
C GLY A 150 11.79 2.45 3.35
N LEU A 151 10.52 2.09 3.63
CA LEU A 151 9.37 2.77 3.08
C LEU A 151 8.89 3.88 4.02
N TRP A 152 8.56 5.01 3.46
CA TRP A 152 7.87 6.06 4.20
C TRP A 152 6.41 5.64 4.43
N VAL A 153 5.93 5.81 5.65
CA VAL A 153 4.54 5.53 6.01
C VAL A 153 4.02 6.67 6.86
N GLU A 154 2.92 7.25 6.44
CA GLU A 154 2.27 8.38 7.08
C GLU A 154 0.88 8.00 7.60
N VAL A 155 0.43 8.69 8.63
CA VAL A 155 -0.95 8.62 9.12
C VAL A 155 -1.62 9.96 8.86
N CYS A 156 -2.46 10.01 7.83
CA CYS A 156 -3.19 11.20 7.42
C CYS A 156 -4.51 11.30 8.19
N ARG A 157 -4.75 12.44 8.85
CA ARG A 157 -6.03 12.71 9.47
C ARG A 157 -6.86 13.62 8.60
N VAL A 158 -8.04 13.14 8.20
CA VAL A 158 -9.01 13.93 7.45
C VAL A 158 -9.81 14.77 8.45
N VAL A 159 -9.69 16.08 8.36
CA VAL A 159 -10.51 17.05 9.13
C VAL A 159 -11.60 17.61 8.20
N GLY A 160 -12.83 17.75 8.70
CA GLY A 160 -13.91 18.41 7.97
C GLY A 160 -13.64 19.92 7.86
N GLU A 161 -14.26 20.57 6.88
CA GLU A 161 -14.11 22.02 6.65
C GLU A 161 -14.45 22.85 7.89
N ASP A 162 -15.33 22.38 8.75
CA ASP A 162 -15.70 23.05 10.02
C ASP A 162 -14.58 23.10 11.07
N CYS A 163 -13.50 22.34 10.90
CA CYS A 163 -12.37 22.32 11.83
C CYS A 163 -11.24 23.30 11.47
N VAL A 164 -11.26 23.90 10.30
CA VAL A 164 -10.20 24.79 9.81
C VAL A 164 -10.36 26.22 10.34
N GLY A 165 -11.52 26.54 10.95
CA GLY A 165 -11.86 27.90 11.43
C GLY A 165 -11.54 28.21 12.88
N ALA A 166 -11.03 27.29 13.69
CA ALA A 166 -10.96 27.45 15.15
C ALA A 166 -9.61 27.98 15.70
N GLU A 167 -8.57 28.10 14.90
CA GLU A 167 -7.25 28.57 15.38
C GLU A 167 -6.88 30.01 15.00
N GLY A 168 -7.84 30.82 14.56
CA GLY A 168 -7.58 32.18 14.06
C GLY A 168 -8.23 33.33 14.83
N ARG A 169 -8.62 33.16 16.09
CA ARG A 169 -9.00 34.29 16.94
C ARG A 169 -8.16 34.35 18.22
N ALA A 170 -6.92 34.77 18.06
CA ALA A 170 -6.18 35.36 19.16
C ALA A 170 -6.64 36.80 19.31
N ASP A 171 -7.21 37.02 20.41
CA ASP A 171 -7.67 38.17 21.09
C ASP A 171 -6.83 39.44 20.82
N GLY A 172 -7.42 40.41 20.18
CA GLY A 172 -6.98 41.79 20.13
C GLY A 172 -7.90 42.63 21.00
N GLY A 173 -7.71 42.54 22.33
CA GLY A 173 -8.35 43.42 23.31
C GLY A 173 -7.49 44.64 23.55
N GLU A 174 -7.80 45.75 22.89
CA GLU A 174 -7.43 47.09 23.40
C GLU A 174 -8.41 47.48 24.50
N GLY A 175 -7.82 48.04 25.55
CA GLY A 175 -8.48 48.71 26.64
C GLY A 175 -7.47 49.39 27.52
#